data_06869b4e47e0a269c28aa4ad883b8ff8
#
_entry.id   06869b4e47e0a269c28aa4ad883b8ff8
#
_cell.length_a   1.000
_cell.length_b   1.000
_cell.length_c   1.000
_cell.angle_alpha   90.00
_cell.angle_beta   90.00
_cell.angle_gamma   90.00
#
_symmetry.space_group_name_H-M   'P 1'
#
loop_
_entity.id
_entity.type
_entity.pdbx_description
1 polymer ?
#
loop_
_entity_poly.entity_id
_entity_poly.type
_entity_poly.pdbx_seq_one_letter_code
_entity_poly.pdbx_strand_id
1 'polypeptide(L)'
;MDIDVEKNGLPPMAEDGIHAGFPSPAQDYMNKCIDLNAELVRHPAATFYGRVVGDSMIDAGVEEGDILVIDKALNAQEGDMAVCFIDGEFTLKYISFSDPEKVGEGKSINAPKPGVSYRILQQVSEMWLLPANKSYKPIHVTESNDFTVWGVVTYIIKKVHNRQKHV
;
A
#
# COMPACT_ATOMS: atom_id res chain seq x y z
N MET A 1 26.05 25.42 16.84
CA MET A 1 25.90 25.46 15.40
C MET A 1 24.41 25.37 15.14
N ASP A 2 23.80 26.53 14.87
CA ASP A 2 22.35 26.64 14.77
C ASP A 2 21.89 25.93 13.51
N ILE A 3 21.16 24.82 13.70
CA ILE A 3 20.43 24.17 12.63
C ILE A 3 19.34 25.14 12.21
N ASP A 4 19.40 25.60 10.99
CA ASP A 4 18.44 26.52 10.39
C ASP A 4 17.06 25.81 10.25
N VAL A 5 16.38 25.60 11.39
CA VAL A 5 15.05 24.98 11.50
C VAL A 5 13.95 25.89 10.90
N GLU A 6 14.32 27.11 10.47
CA GLU A 6 13.37 28.14 10.03
C GLU A 6 12.88 28.01 8.59
N LYS A 7 13.37 27.06 7.78
CA LYS A 7 12.80 26.85 6.46
C LYS A 7 11.57 25.94 6.53
N ASN A 8 10.43 26.55 6.80
CA ASN A 8 9.07 26.00 6.64
C ASN A 8 8.60 24.98 7.71
N GLY A 9 9.23 24.84 8.86
CA GLY A 9 8.78 23.90 9.90
C GLY A 9 8.85 22.41 9.51
N LEU A 10 9.61 22.09 8.47
CA LEU A 10 9.81 20.70 8.02
C LEU A 10 10.97 20.05 8.80
N PRO A 11 10.85 18.79 9.20
CA PRO A 11 11.91 18.07 9.90
C PRO A 11 13.10 17.77 8.95
N PRO A 12 14.34 17.77 9.48
CA PRO A 12 15.52 17.42 8.71
C PRO A 12 15.55 15.92 8.39
N MET A 13 16.19 15.57 7.29
CA MET A 13 16.43 14.19 6.84
C MET A 13 17.91 13.84 6.94
N ALA A 14 18.22 12.63 7.40
CA ALA A 14 19.59 12.08 7.37
C ALA A 14 19.98 11.74 5.91
N GLU A 15 21.01 12.42 5.38
CA GLU A 15 21.42 12.28 3.96
C GLU A 15 22.07 10.92 3.65
N ASP A 16 22.90 10.39 4.55
CA ASP A 16 23.68 9.17 4.31
C ASP A 16 22.96 7.86 4.63
N GLY A 17 21.68 7.93 4.93
CA GLY A 17 20.89 6.76 5.32
C GLY A 17 21.23 6.25 6.73
N ILE A 18 20.29 5.52 7.29
CA ILE A 18 20.44 4.86 8.60
C ILE A 18 20.70 3.38 8.35
N HIS A 19 21.92 2.92 8.66
CA HIS A 19 22.29 1.52 8.48
C HIS A 19 21.57 0.62 9.49
N ALA A 20 20.78 -0.32 8.98
CA ALA A 20 20.09 -1.31 9.82
C ALA A 20 20.96 -2.52 10.19
N GLY A 21 22.25 -2.51 9.80
CA GLY A 21 23.24 -3.55 10.11
C GLY A 21 24.29 -3.06 11.10
N PHE A 22 25.57 -3.15 10.70
CA PHE A 22 26.68 -2.65 11.53
C PHE A 22 26.66 -1.13 11.62
N PRO A 23 26.99 -0.56 12.80
CA PRO A 23 27.06 0.87 12.97
C PRO A 23 28.15 1.46 12.05
N SER A 24 27.85 2.55 11.36
CA SER A 24 28.83 3.38 10.67
C SER A 24 29.06 4.66 11.48
N PRO A 25 30.23 5.33 11.33
CA PRO A 25 30.47 6.58 12.01
C PRO A 25 29.39 7.60 11.66
N ALA A 26 28.77 8.19 12.68
CA ALA A 26 27.85 9.30 12.49
C ALA A 26 28.69 10.52 12.06
N GLN A 27 28.50 10.98 10.85
CA GLN A 27 29.01 12.26 10.41
C GLN A 27 27.87 13.27 10.43
N ASP A 28 28.18 14.56 10.61
CA ASP A 28 27.19 15.65 10.77
C ASP A 28 26.44 15.94 9.45
N TYR A 29 25.29 15.26 9.22
CA TYR A 29 24.58 15.33 7.95
C TYR A 29 23.08 15.57 8.11
N MET A 30 22.71 16.77 8.48
CA MET A 30 21.31 17.19 8.54
C MET A 30 21.08 18.50 7.76
N ASN A 31 21.41 18.51 6.48
CA ASN A 31 21.33 19.73 5.66
C ASN A 31 20.05 19.85 4.82
N LYS A 32 19.26 18.79 4.67
CA LYS A 32 18.02 18.82 3.90
C LYS A 32 16.83 18.53 4.78
N CYS A 33 15.77 19.32 4.60
CA CYS A 33 14.47 19.03 5.19
C CYS A 33 13.62 18.22 4.20
N ILE A 34 12.80 17.30 4.71
CA ILE A 34 11.87 16.53 3.90
C ILE A 34 10.43 17.00 4.12
N ASP A 35 9.73 17.28 3.04
CA ASP A 35 8.29 17.43 3.03
C ASP A 35 7.66 16.08 2.68
N LEU A 36 7.16 15.36 3.68
CA LEU A 36 6.54 14.05 3.47
C LEU A 36 5.30 14.14 2.58
N ASN A 37 4.55 15.24 2.59
CA ASN A 37 3.42 15.37 1.67
C ASN A 37 3.90 15.46 0.22
N ALA A 38 4.93 16.24 -0.05
CA ALA A 38 5.51 16.33 -1.39
C ALA A 38 6.13 15.00 -1.84
N GLU A 39 6.73 14.24 -0.90
CA GLU A 39 7.36 12.95 -1.19
C GLU A 39 6.34 11.82 -1.43
N LEU A 40 5.32 11.74 -0.59
CA LEU A 40 4.37 10.61 -0.60
C LEU A 40 3.15 10.84 -1.52
N VAL A 41 2.81 12.10 -1.83
CA VAL A 41 1.59 12.47 -2.54
C VAL A 41 1.92 12.95 -3.96
N ARG A 42 1.83 12.04 -4.93
CA ARG A 42 2.12 12.37 -6.34
C ARG A 42 0.95 13.08 -7.03
N HIS A 43 -0.28 12.72 -6.68
CA HIS A 43 -1.51 13.27 -7.26
C HIS A 43 -2.38 13.89 -6.15
N PRO A 44 -2.09 15.12 -5.67
CA PRO A 44 -2.76 15.70 -4.50
C PRO A 44 -4.29 15.72 -4.59
N ALA A 45 -4.84 15.97 -5.78
CA ALA A 45 -6.29 15.99 -6.00
C ALA A 45 -6.95 14.59 -5.98
N ALA A 46 -6.15 13.53 -6.07
CA ALA A 46 -6.63 12.15 -6.13
C ALA A 46 -6.10 11.27 -4.98
N THR A 47 -5.33 11.85 -4.06
CA THR A 47 -4.75 11.11 -2.93
C THR A 47 -5.61 11.27 -1.68
N PHE A 48 -5.83 10.16 -0.99
CA PHE A 48 -6.59 10.07 0.24
C PHE A 48 -5.80 9.32 1.30
N TYR A 49 -6.12 9.58 2.56
CA TYR A 49 -5.60 8.83 3.69
C TYR A 49 -6.72 7.96 4.28
N GLY A 50 -6.42 6.69 4.52
CA GLY A 50 -7.31 5.75 5.19
C GLY A 50 -6.67 5.19 6.45
N ARG A 51 -7.48 4.81 7.43
CA ARG A 51 -7.02 4.07 8.62
C ARG A 51 -7.46 2.63 8.51
N VAL A 52 -6.51 1.71 8.75
CA VAL A 52 -6.80 0.27 8.71
C VAL A 52 -7.65 -0.13 9.91
N VAL A 53 -8.67 -0.92 9.64
CA VAL A 53 -9.50 -1.61 10.63
C VAL A 53 -9.50 -3.10 10.27
N GLY A 54 -9.28 -3.96 11.26
CA GLY A 54 -9.19 -5.39 11.08
C GLY A 54 -7.80 -5.89 10.67
N ASP A 55 -7.70 -7.19 10.41
CA ASP A 55 -6.44 -7.92 10.29
C ASP A 55 -6.31 -8.75 9.00
N SER A 56 -7.19 -8.54 8.02
CA SER A 56 -7.18 -9.34 6.78
C SER A 56 -5.90 -9.24 5.94
N MET A 57 -5.02 -8.29 6.27
CA MET A 57 -3.75 -8.03 5.59
C MET A 57 -2.55 -8.11 6.53
N ILE A 58 -2.68 -8.82 7.66
CA ILE A 58 -1.66 -8.89 8.71
C ILE A 58 -0.35 -9.54 8.22
N ASP A 59 -0.43 -10.58 7.38
CA ASP A 59 0.74 -11.26 6.82
C ASP A 59 1.48 -10.41 5.77
N ALA A 60 0.83 -9.35 5.26
CA ALA A 60 1.46 -8.31 4.44
C ALA A 60 2.09 -7.18 5.30
N GLY A 61 2.09 -7.35 6.61
CA GLY A 61 2.60 -6.35 7.54
C GLY A 61 1.67 -5.14 7.72
N VAL A 62 0.40 -5.22 7.34
CA VAL A 62 -0.60 -4.17 7.56
C VAL A 62 -1.40 -4.51 8.80
N GLU A 63 -1.41 -3.62 9.77
CA GLU A 63 -2.05 -3.83 11.07
C GLU A 63 -3.12 -2.76 11.33
N GLU A 64 -4.06 -3.11 12.20
CA GLU A 64 -5.08 -2.16 12.65
C GLU A 64 -4.47 -0.86 13.17
N GLY A 65 -5.02 0.27 12.76
CA GLY A 65 -4.53 1.59 13.12
C GLY A 65 -3.45 2.17 12.20
N ASP A 66 -2.87 1.38 11.29
CA ASP A 66 -1.98 1.90 10.25
C ASP A 66 -2.69 2.94 9.37
N ILE A 67 -1.93 3.88 8.83
CA ILE A 67 -2.45 4.88 7.89
C ILE A 67 -2.01 4.48 6.48
N LEU A 68 -2.97 4.40 5.58
CA LEU A 68 -2.75 4.14 4.15
C LEU A 68 -2.72 5.46 3.40
N VAL A 69 -1.76 5.61 2.50
CA VAL A 69 -1.77 6.64 1.45
C VAL A 69 -2.35 5.98 0.21
N ILE A 70 -3.48 6.48 -0.29
CA ILE A 70 -4.29 5.85 -1.34
C ILE A 70 -4.39 6.82 -2.51
N ASP A 71 -3.97 6.38 -3.68
CA ASP A 71 -3.99 7.17 -4.91
C ASP A 71 -5.06 6.64 -5.87
N LYS A 72 -6.07 7.46 -6.15
CA LYS A 72 -7.17 7.13 -7.07
C LYS A 72 -6.84 7.38 -8.54
N ALA A 73 -5.75 8.08 -8.82
CA ALA A 73 -5.31 8.34 -10.19
C ALA A 73 -4.58 7.14 -10.80
N LEU A 74 -4.11 6.21 -9.98
CA LEU A 74 -3.41 5.01 -10.42
C LEU A 74 -4.40 3.93 -10.89
N ASN A 75 -4.04 3.26 -11.98
CA ASN A 75 -4.73 2.05 -12.40
C ASN A 75 -4.11 0.86 -11.65
N ALA A 76 -4.95 0.09 -10.97
CA ALA A 76 -4.50 -1.09 -10.25
C ALA A 76 -3.97 -2.16 -11.21
N GLN A 77 -2.89 -2.80 -10.80
CA GLN A 77 -2.22 -3.88 -11.53
C GLN A 77 -2.24 -5.18 -10.72
N GLU A 78 -1.86 -6.29 -11.35
CA GLU A 78 -1.69 -7.56 -10.66
C GLU A 78 -0.74 -7.43 -9.48
N GLY A 79 -1.17 -7.90 -8.32
CA GLY A 79 -0.40 -7.84 -7.08
C GLY A 79 -0.43 -6.50 -6.34
N ASP A 80 -1.12 -5.49 -6.86
CA ASP A 80 -1.28 -4.23 -6.14
C ASP A 80 -2.16 -4.41 -4.90
N MET A 81 -1.77 -3.75 -3.82
CA MET A 81 -2.63 -3.56 -2.66
C MET A 81 -3.57 -2.39 -2.94
N ALA A 82 -4.86 -2.64 -2.88
CA ALA A 82 -5.86 -1.63 -3.21
C ALA A 82 -7.02 -1.60 -2.20
N VAL A 83 -7.57 -0.41 -2.04
CA VAL A 83 -8.86 -0.24 -1.40
C VAL A 83 -9.93 -0.41 -2.47
N CYS A 84 -10.79 -1.40 -2.27
CA CYS A 84 -11.88 -1.76 -3.16
C CYS A 84 -13.21 -1.51 -2.47
N PHE A 85 -14.18 -1.10 -3.26
CA PHE A 85 -15.59 -1.08 -2.86
C PHE A 85 -16.26 -2.30 -3.48
N ILE A 86 -16.93 -3.12 -2.68
CA ILE A 86 -17.67 -4.29 -3.14
C ILE A 86 -18.95 -4.44 -2.34
N ASP A 87 -20.10 -4.48 -3.03
CA ASP A 87 -21.43 -4.71 -2.48
C ASP A 87 -21.79 -3.83 -1.26
N GLY A 88 -21.35 -2.56 -1.30
CA GLY A 88 -21.63 -1.57 -0.25
C GLY A 88 -20.54 -1.41 0.81
N GLU A 89 -19.45 -2.18 0.75
CA GLU A 89 -18.40 -2.17 1.76
C GLU A 89 -17.02 -1.84 1.17
N PHE A 90 -16.18 -1.13 1.94
CA PHE A 90 -14.78 -0.95 1.62
C PHE A 90 -13.94 -2.09 2.18
N THR A 91 -13.01 -2.59 1.38
CA THR A 91 -12.07 -3.63 1.79
C THR A 91 -10.66 -3.36 1.25
N LEU A 92 -9.65 -3.76 2.02
CA LEU A 92 -8.24 -3.70 1.61
C LEU A 92 -7.80 -5.12 1.24
N LYS A 93 -7.35 -5.31 0.00
CA LYS A 93 -6.90 -6.61 -0.52
C LYS A 93 -5.80 -6.43 -1.57
N TYR A 94 -5.10 -7.52 -1.87
CA TYR A 94 -4.35 -7.61 -3.11
C TYR A 94 -5.29 -7.90 -4.28
N ILE A 95 -4.99 -7.30 -5.42
CA ILE A 95 -5.71 -7.57 -6.68
C ILE A 95 -5.02 -8.70 -7.43
N SER A 96 -5.78 -9.66 -7.89
CA SER A 96 -5.30 -10.69 -8.80
C SER A 96 -6.27 -10.90 -9.97
N PHE A 97 -5.72 -11.11 -11.15
CA PHE A 97 -6.45 -11.41 -12.37
C PHE A 97 -6.39 -12.91 -12.73
N SER A 98 -5.98 -13.72 -11.77
CA SER A 98 -5.89 -15.18 -11.89
C SER A 98 -6.54 -15.82 -10.69
N ASP A 99 -7.21 -16.95 -10.93
CA ASP A 99 -7.79 -17.79 -9.88
C ASP A 99 -6.66 -18.34 -8.99
N PRO A 100 -6.62 -18.02 -7.69
CA PRO A 100 -5.57 -18.46 -6.79
C PRO A 100 -5.53 -19.99 -6.60
N GLU A 101 -6.64 -20.69 -6.85
CA GLU A 101 -6.71 -22.14 -6.75
C GLU A 101 -6.17 -22.87 -8.00
N LYS A 102 -6.14 -22.17 -9.15
CA LYS A 102 -5.62 -22.72 -10.41
C LYS A 102 -4.12 -22.48 -10.61
N VAL A 103 -3.49 -21.69 -9.75
CA VAL A 103 -2.04 -21.50 -9.75
C VAL A 103 -1.40 -22.74 -9.13
N GLY A 104 -1.15 -23.74 -9.97
CA GLY A 104 -0.46 -24.97 -9.55
C GLY A 104 0.94 -24.66 -9.01
N GLU A 105 1.39 -25.46 -8.06
CA GLU A 105 2.71 -25.39 -7.46
C GLU A 105 3.79 -25.17 -8.54
N GLY A 106 4.48 -24.03 -8.49
CA GLY A 106 5.64 -23.73 -9.31
C GLY A 106 5.44 -22.79 -10.51
N LYS A 107 4.24 -22.26 -10.79
CA LYS A 107 4.09 -21.13 -11.70
C LYS A 107 4.14 -19.83 -10.93
N SER A 108 5.26 -19.14 -11.00
CA SER A 108 5.33 -17.71 -10.74
C SER A 108 4.13 -17.07 -11.46
N ILE A 109 3.28 -16.38 -10.71
CA ILE A 109 2.24 -15.55 -11.30
C ILE A 109 2.98 -14.58 -12.20
N ASN A 110 2.87 -14.79 -13.51
CA ASN A 110 3.42 -13.85 -14.47
C ASN A 110 2.66 -12.55 -14.24
N ALA A 111 3.30 -11.62 -13.56
CA ALA A 111 2.78 -10.28 -13.45
C ALA A 111 2.36 -9.81 -14.84
N PRO A 112 1.14 -9.28 -15.04
CA PRO A 112 0.73 -8.75 -16.31
C PRO A 112 1.76 -7.74 -16.77
N LYS A 113 2.01 -7.70 -18.07
CA LYS A 113 3.02 -6.79 -18.63
C LYS A 113 2.73 -5.36 -18.14
N PRO A 114 3.77 -4.60 -17.77
CA PRO A 114 3.59 -3.21 -17.36
C PRO A 114 2.74 -2.44 -18.39
N GLY A 115 1.77 -1.69 -17.92
CA GLY A 115 0.91 -0.86 -18.79
C GLY A 115 -0.48 -1.42 -19.11
N VAL A 116 -0.85 -2.59 -18.59
CA VAL A 116 -2.23 -3.10 -18.71
C VAL A 116 -3.12 -2.39 -17.69
N SER A 117 -3.94 -1.45 -18.15
CA SER A 117 -4.84 -0.70 -17.26
C SER A 117 -6.06 -1.52 -16.86
N TYR A 118 -6.61 -1.25 -15.68
CA TYR A 118 -7.85 -1.85 -15.17
C TYR A 118 -9.02 -1.79 -16.19
N ARG A 119 -9.13 -0.71 -16.98
CA ARG A 119 -10.17 -0.60 -18.03
C ARG A 119 -10.03 -1.64 -19.13
N ILE A 120 -8.81 -2.12 -19.40
CA ILE A 120 -8.56 -3.21 -20.36
C ILE A 120 -8.90 -4.55 -19.70
N LEU A 121 -8.75 -4.65 -18.39
CA LEU A 121 -8.98 -5.85 -17.60
C LEU A 121 -10.47 -6.14 -17.35
N GLN A 122 -11.36 -5.17 -17.54
CA GLN A 122 -12.80 -5.44 -17.62
C GLN A 122 -13.18 -6.41 -18.77
N GLN A 123 -12.23 -6.67 -19.67
CA GLN A 123 -12.36 -7.68 -20.74
C GLN A 123 -11.71 -9.02 -20.36
N VAL A 124 -11.02 -9.10 -19.22
CA VAL A 124 -10.41 -10.34 -18.70
C VAL A 124 -11.36 -10.95 -17.69
N SER A 125 -11.71 -12.18 -17.91
CA SER A 125 -12.85 -12.89 -17.31
C SER A 125 -12.77 -13.20 -15.83
N GLU A 126 -11.70 -12.87 -15.12
CA GLU A 126 -11.56 -13.23 -13.71
C GLU A 126 -10.82 -12.12 -12.93
N MET A 127 -11.41 -11.68 -11.82
CA MET A 127 -10.77 -10.81 -10.85
C MET A 127 -10.99 -11.37 -9.46
N TRP A 128 -9.92 -11.38 -8.69
CA TRP A 128 -9.89 -11.86 -7.31
C TRP A 128 -9.32 -10.81 -6.38
N LEU A 129 -9.89 -10.74 -5.19
CA LEU A 129 -9.39 -9.94 -4.07
C LEU A 129 -8.78 -10.89 -3.05
N LEU A 130 -7.45 -10.83 -2.91
CA LEU A 130 -6.69 -11.77 -2.08
C LEU A 130 -6.37 -11.16 -0.72
N PRO A 131 -6.77 -11.79 0.39
CA PRO A 131 -6.32 -11.42 1.72
C PRO A 131 -4.86 -11.83 1.93
N ALA A 132 -4.17 -11.16 2.83
CA ALA A 132 -2.89 -11.58 3.38
C ALA A 132 -3.07 -12.01 4.84
N ASN A 133 -3.97 -12.94 5.04
CA ASN A 133 -4.24 -13.62 6.31
C ASN A 133 -4.97 -14.93 6.00
N LYS A 134 -4.43 -16.04 6.44
CA LYS A 134 -4.95 -17.41 6.19
C LYS A 134 -6.36 -17.65 6.77
N SER A 135 -6.79 -16.82 7.70
CA SER A 135 -8.14 -16.88 8.28
C SER A 135 -9.22 -16.35 7.35
N TYR A 136 -8.86 -15.67 6.28
CA TYR A 136 -9.76 -15.08 5.31
C TYR A 136 -9.66 -15.80 3.97
N LYS A 137 -10.77 -15.89 3.25
CA LYS A 137 -10.81 -16.49 1.91
C LYS A 137 -10.67 -15.41 0.83
N PRO A 138 -10.09 -15.74 -0.32
CA PRO A 138 -10.16 -14.91 -1.52
C PRO A 138 -11.61 -14.61 -1.90
N ILE A 139 -11.85 -13.43 -2.45
CA ILE A 139 -13.17 -13.01 -2.95
C ILE A 139 -13.09 -12.99 -4.47
N HIS A 140 -13.92 -13.79 -5.13
CA HIS A 140 -14.09 -13.73 -6.57
C HIS A 140 -15.05 -12.59 -6.93
N VAL A 141 -14.58 -11.63 -7.71
CA VAL A 141 -15.41 -10.54 -8.21
C VAL A 141 -16.10 -11.00 -9.48
N THR A 142 -17.43 -10.94 -9.51
CA THR A 142 -18.28 -11.36 -10.62
C THR A 142 -19.07 -10.18 -11.18
N GLU A 143 -19.71 -10.36 -12.33
CA GLU A 143 -20.58 -9.33 -12.92
C GLU A 143 -21.78 -8.96 -12.03
N SER A 144 -22.12 -9.81 -11.08
CA SER A 144 -23.22 -9.56 -10.13
C SER A 144 -22.82 -8.66 -8.96
N ASN A 145 -21.52 -8.42 -8.74
CA ASN A 145 -21.06 -7.56 -7.66
C ASN A 145 -21.06 -6.08 -8.09
N ASP A 146 -21.53 -5.21 -7.19
CA ASP A 146 -21.25 -3.78 -7.29
C ASP A 146 -19.80 -3.54 -6.87
N PHE A 147 -18.90 -3.46 -7.85
CA PHE A 147 -17.46 -3.45 -7.60
C PHE A 147 -16.74 -2.27 -8.26
N THR A 148 -15.87 -1.66 -7.47
CA THR A 148 -14.96 -0.63 -7.95
C THR A 148 -13.63 -0.68 -7.19
N VAL A 149 -12.49 -0.61 -7.91
CA VAL A 149 -11.21 -0.27 -7.27
C VAL A 149 -11.25 1.20 -6.91
N TRP A 150 -11.30 1.51 -5.63
CA TRP A 150 -11.41 2.87 -5.17
C TRP A 150 -10.07 3.61 -5.24
N GLY A 151 -8.95 2.93 -4.98
CA GLY A 151 -7.62 3.47 -5.16
C GLY A 151 -6.53 2.46 -4.79
N VAL A 152 -5.33 2.69 -5.33
CA VAL A 152 -4.14 1.88 -5.07
C VAL A 152 -3.42 2.42 -3.84
N VAL A 153 -2.99 1.54 -2.94
CA VAL A 153 -2.18 1.91 -1.77
C VAL A 153 -0.74 2.11 -2.21
N THR A 154 -0.22 3.31 -1.99
CA THR A 154 1.16 3.66 -2.35
C THR A 154 2.11 3.57 -1.17
N TYR A 155 1.63 3.89 0.04
CA TYR A 155 2.43 3.83 1.28
C TYR A 155 1.59 3.38 2.45
N ILE A 156 2.27 2.77 3.44
CA ILE A 156 1.71 2.41 4.74
C ILE A 156 2.54 3.13 5.81
N ILE A 157 1.88 3.96 6.61
CA ILE A 157 2.52 4.70 7.70
C ILE A 157 2.19 4.01 9.01
N LYS A 158 3.23 3.52 9.68
CA LYS A 158 3.13 2.77 10.93
C LYS A 158 3.62 3.58 12.12
N LYS A 159 2.84 3.59 13.20
CA LYS A 159 3.31 4.08 14.49
C LYS A 159 3.98 2.92 15.24
N VAL A 160 5.29 2.99 15.46
CA VAL A 160 6.05 1.91 16.11
C VAL A 160 6.22 2.09 17.62
N HIS A 161 6.22 3.34 18.11
CA HIS A 161 6.34 3.62 19.55
C HIS A 161 4.99 3.48 20.25
N ASN A 162 4.99 2.84 21.43
CA ASN A 162 3.78 2.58 22.25
C ASN A 162 2.68 1.81 21.49
N ARG A 163 3.05 0.97 20.56
CA ARG A 163 2.14 0.00 19.98
C ARG A 163 1.85 -1.04 21.06
N GLN A 164 0.66 -0.97 21.68
CA GLN A 164 0.23 -2.06 22.55
C GLN A 164 0.05 -3.29 21.67
N LYS A 165 0.92 -4.27 21.85
CA LYS A 165 0.66 -5.61 21.32
C LYS A 165 -0.56 -6.14 22.06
N HIS A 166 -1.68 -6.23 21.39
CA HIS A 166 -2.77 -7.05 21.89
C HIS A 166 -2.26 -8.50 21.88
N VAL A 167 -1.98 -9.00 23.06
CA VAL A 167 -1.64 -10.40 23.34
C VAL A 167 -2.91 -11.23 23.28
#